data_70033e9badb380d8a3cc1ed0357e1a71
#
_entry.id   70033e9badb380d8a3cc1ed0357e1a71
#
_cell.length_a   1.000
_cell.length_b   1.000
_cell.length_c   1.000
_cell.angle_alpha   90.00
_cell.angle_beta   90.00
_cell.angle_gamma   90.00
#
_symmetry.space_group_name_H-M   'P 1'
#
loop_
_entity.id
_entity.type
_entity.pdbx_description
1 polymer ?
#
loop_
_entity_poly.entity_id
_entity_poly.type
_entity_poly.pdbx_seq_one_letter_code
_entity_poly.pdbx_strand_id
1 'polypeptide(L)'
;MSRPGRWISPAWLLPAMLLAAVTAQAAPACVEDTLPGRLADAPVRLCVDAADGSAPRYTLWLADAERIAGEEDAVVGTGLQGDWYGHPLRLHCRAEGDLRHCDLSVDGEPAWNADVVIPNG
;
A
#
# COMPACT_ATOMS: atom_id res chain seq x y z
N MET A 1 2.38 -30.74 56.81
CA MET A 1 2.47 -30.43 56.19
C MET A 1 2.54 -30.09 55.23
N SER A 2 2.49 -29.90 54.82
CA SER A 2 2.63 -29.56 53.84
C SER A 2 2.48 -29.13 53.02
N ARG A 3 2.54 -28.82 52.46
CA ARG A 3 2.46 -28.33 51.60
C ARG A 3 2.65 -28.05 50.80
N PRO A 4 2.68 -27.94 50.47
CA PRO A 4 2.87 -27.60 49.63
C PRO A 4 2.81 -27.33 48.75
N GLY A 5 2.80 -27.16 48.33
CA GLY A 5 2.82 -26.89 47.20
C GLY A 5 2.68 -26.28 46.64
N ARG A 6 2.89 -26.06 46.39
CA ARG A 6 2.89 -25.51 45.67
C ARG A 6 2.88 -25.01 44.92
N TRP A 7 2.87 -24.79 44.55
CA TRP A 7 2.89 -24.27 43.74
C TRP A 7 3.06 -24.14 42.94
N ILE A 8 3.27 -24.09 42.71
CA ILE A 8 3.50 -24.04 41.83
C ILE A 8 3.14 -23.65 41.04
N SER A 9 3.08 -23.66 40.62
CA SER A 9 2.78 -23.41 39.75
C SER A 9 2.82 -22.53 39.02
N PRO A 10 2.79 -21.93 38.90
CA PRO A 10 2.76 -20.90 38.32
C PRO A 10 3.55 -20.67 37.30
N ALA A 11 4.23 -20.99 37.33
CA ALA A 11 5.02 -20.72 36.46
C ALA A 11 4.57 -20.85 35.20
N TRP A 12 4.01 -21.65 34.88
CA TRP A 12 3.71 -21.81 33.67
C TRP A 12 3.06 -20.87 33.01
N LEU A 13 2.61 -20.26 33.60
CA LEU A 13 1.87 -19.42 32.95
C LEU A 13 2.58 -18.60 32.18
N LEU A 14 3.52 -18.33 32.31
CA LEU A 14 4.09 -17.39 31.63
C LEU A 14 4.29 -17.56 30.35
N PRO A 15 4.43 -18.40 29.97
CA PRO A 15 4.75 -18.53 28.73
C PRO A 15 3.96 -17.94 27.83
N ALA A 16 3.03 -18.00 28.09
CA ALA A 16 2.23 -17.53 27.26
C ALA A 16 2.55 -16.45 26.59
N MET A 17 2.83 -15.81 26.90
CA MET A 17 2.91 -14.71 26.33
C MET A 17 3.63 -14.55 25.30
N LEU A 18 4.20 -15.01 25.15
CA LEU A 18 4.94 -14.81 24.21
C LEU A 18 4.46 -14.64 23.09
N LEU A 19 3.76 -15.00 22.84
CA LEU A 19 3.32 -14.93 21.73
C LEU A 19 3.40 -13.87 21.13
N ALA A 20 3.49 -13.25 21.49
CA ALA A 20 3.61 -12.13 21.01
C ALA A 20 4.21 -12.03 19.86
N ALA A 21 4.47 -12.75 19.38
CA ALA A 21 4.99 -12.69 18.30
C ALA A 21 4.37 -12.22 17.25
N VAL A 22 4.09 -11.25 17.13
CA VAL A 22 3.48 -10.72 16.18
C VAL A 22 4.32 -10.37 15.21
N THR A 23 4.20 -10.72 14.11
CA THR A 23 4.94 -10.31 13.10
C THR A 23 4.52 -9.09 12.61
N ALA A 24 5.23 -8.20 12.58
CA ALA A 24 4.88 -6.96 12.03
C ALA A 24 4.92 -7.05 10.58
N GLN A 25 3.87 -6.81 9.95
CA GLN A 25 3.87 -6.72 8.55
C GLN A 25 4.10 -5.33 8.16
N ALA A 26 4.85 -5.10 7.12
CA ALA A 26 5.12 -3.76 6.66
C ALA A 26 3.83 -3.15 6.15
N ALA A 27 3.54 -2.00 6.59
CA ALA A 27 2.38 -1.28 6.09
C ALA A 27 2.63 -0.85 4.66
N PRO A 28 1.61 -0.75 3.83
CA PRO A 28 1.79 -0.24 2.49
C PRO A 28 2.25 1.21 2.53
N ALA A 29 3.01 1.58 1.53
CA ALA A 29 3.46 2.95 1.39
C ALA A 29 2.38 3.70 0.63
N CYS A 30 1.82 4.73 1.23
CA CYS A 30 0.75 5.48 0.59
C CYS A 30 1.06 6.95 0.53
N VAL A 31 0.60 7.60 -0.53
CA VAL A 31 0.64 9.06 -0.63
C VAL A 31 -0.77 9.55 -0.92
N GLU A 32 -1.13 10.69 -0.36
CA GLU A 32 -2.46 11.26 -0.52
C GLU A 32 -2.35 12.69 -0.96
N ASP A 33 -3.29 13.11 -1.78
CA ASP A 33 -3.29 14.46 -2.31
C ASP A 33 -4.69 14.80 -2.77
N THR A 34 -4.87 15.98 -3.34
CA THR A 34 -6.11 16.41 -3.92
C THR A 34 -5.84 16.75 -5.37
N LEU A 35 -6.65 16.22 -6.27
CA LEU A 35 -6.45 16.47 -7.67
C LEU A 35 -6.96 17.85 -8.04
N PRO A 36 -6.14 18.62 -8.73
CA PRO A 36 -6.55 19.96 -9.08
C PRO A 36 -7.38 19.97 -10.35
N GLY A 37 -7.94 21.11 -10.63
CA GLY A 37 -8.51 21.39 -11.91
C GLY A 37 -9.81 20.67 -12.18
N ARG A 38 -9.87 20.04 -13.34
CA ARG A 38 -11.13 19.48 -13.80
C ARG A 38 -11.60 18.30 -12.95
N LEU A 39 -10.76 17.75 -12.13
CA LEU A 39 -11.17 16.70 -11.25
C LEU A 39 -11.69 17.23 -9.93
N ALA A 40 -11.88 18.52 -9.86
CA ALA A 40 -12.68 19.17 -8.84
C ALA A 40 -12.31 18.76 -7.42
N ASP A 41 -11.07 18.91 -7.10
CA ASP A 41 -10.62 18.67 -5.72
C ASP A 41 -10.90 17.28 -5.22
N ALA A 42 -10.94 16.30 -6.11
CA ALA A 42 -11.14 14.92 -5.69
C ALA A 42 -9.93 14.43 -4.91
N PRO A 43 -10.15 13.78 -3.78
CA PRO A 43 -9.02 13.20 -3.06
C PRO A 43 -8.46 12.01 -3.82
N VAL A 44 -7.15 11.91 -3.87
CA VAL A 44 -6.46 10.81 -4.52
C VAL A 44 -5.55 10.15 -3.52
N ARG A 45 -5.50 8.82 -3.54
CA ARG A 45 -4.59 8.07 -2.69
C ARG A 45 -3.98 6.95 -3.51
N LEU A 46 -2.67 6.88 -3.49
CA LEU A 46 -1.94 5.82 -4.17
C LEU A 46 -1.17 5.04 -3.13
N CYS A 47 -1.38 3.74 -3.09
CA CYS A 47 -0.68 2.86 -2.15
C CYS A 47 0.08 1.79 -2.91
N VAL A 48 1.27 1.47 -2.41
CA VAL A 48 2.08 0.39 -2.95
C VAL A 48 2.33 -0.58 -1.80
N ASP A 49 1.89 -1.81 -2.00
CA ASP A 49 2.04 -2.85 -0.99
C ASP A 49 3.09 -3.82 -1.49
N ALA A 50 4.19 -3.91 -0.78
CA ALA A 50 5.28 -4.78 -1.16
C ALA A 50 5.43 -5.86 -0.10
N ALA A 51 4.55 -6.83 -0.14
CA ALA A 51 4.61 -7.91 0.82
C ALA A 51 5.82 -8.78 0.54
N ASP A 52 6.22 -9.56 1.54
CA ASP A 52 7.39 -10.35 1.44
C ASP A 52 7.41 -11.25 0.24
N GLY A 53 8.40 -11.15 -0.56
CA GLY A 53 8.60 -12.07 -1.67
C GLY A 53 7.64 -11.88 -2.81
N SER A 54 6.77 -10.91 -2.73
CA SER A 54 5.81 -10.68 -3.80
C SER A 54 6.14 -9.41 -4.54
N ALA A 55 5.69 -9.35 -5.78
CA ALA A 55 5.85 -8.13 -6.53
C ALA A 55 5.01 -7.02 -5.91
N PRO A 56 5.47 -5.79 -5.91
CA PRO A 56 4.69 -4.70 -5.37
C PRO A 56 3.36 -4.55 -6.10
N ARG A 57 2.32 -4.31 -5.32
CA ARG A 57 0.99 -4.13 -5.88
C ARG A 57 0.54 -2.71 -5.65
N TYR A 58 0.04 -2.09 -6.71
CA TYR A 58 -0.35 -0.69 -6.70
C TYR A 58 -1.87 -0.58 -6.69
N THR A 59 -2.39 0.35 -5.91
CA THR A 59 -3.82 0.62 -5.87
C THR A 59 -4.01 2.12 -5.82
N LEU A 60 -4.88 2.64 -6.66
CA LEU A 60 -5.19 4.05 -6.70
C LEU A 60 -6.67 4.24 -6.42
N TRP A 61 -6.98 5.09 -5.45
CA TRP A 61 -8.34 5.46 -5.12
C TRP A 61 -8.56 6.91 -5.52
N LEU A 62 -9.73 7.17 -6.10
CA LEU A 62 -10.17 8.52 -6.36
C LEU A 62 -11.51 8.70 -5.67
N ALA A 63 -11.63 9.73 -4.87
CA ALA A 63 -12.85 10.00 -4.13
C ALA A 63 -13.31 8.75 -3.38
N ASP A 64 -12.36 8.08 -2.73
CA ASP A 64 -12.60 6.91 -1.89
C ASP A 64 -13.06 5.67 -2.63
N ALA A 65 -12.96 5.64 -3.94
CA ALA A 65 -13.28 4.44 -4.71
C ALA A 65 -12.03 3.96 -5.43
N GLU A 66 -11.80 2.64 -5.37
CA GLU A 66 -10.65 2.08 -6.04
C GLU A 66 -10.88 2.16 -7.55
N ARG A 67 -9.94 2.74 -8.26
CA ARG A 67 -10.09 2.94 -9.69
C ARG A 67 -9.03 2.23 -10.52
N ILE A 68 -7.86 1.99 -9.95
CA ILE A 68 -6.78 1.33 -10.65
C ILE A 68 -6.13 0.37 -9.68
N ALA A 69 -5.81 -0.84 -10.13
CA ALA A 69 -5.06 -1.79 -9.33
C ALA A 69 -4.23 -2.68 -10.25
N GLY A 70 -3.04 -3.05 -9.82
CA GLY A 70 -2.20 -3.95 -10.58
C GLY A 70 -0.82 -4.05 -9.99
N GLU A 71 0.04 -4.75 -10.70
CA GLU A 71 1.35 -5.06 -10.19
C GLU A 71 2.45 -4.27 -10.87
N GLU A 72 3.63 -4.34 -10.30
CA GLU A 72 4.76 -3.54 -10.71
C GLU A 72 5.09 -3.65 -12.18
N ASP A 73 5.12 -4.86 -12.71
CA ASP A 73 5.51 -5.04 -14.11
C ASP A 73 4.59 -4.25 -15.05
N ALA A 74 3.32 -4.23 -14.75
CA ALA A 74 2.40 -3.50 -15.60
C ALA A 74 2.52 -1.99 -15.41
N VAL A 75 2.67 -1.54 -14.16
CA VAL A 75 2.70 -0.09 -13.93
C VAL A 75 3.97 0.53 -14.46
N VAL A 76 5.07 -0.21 -14.46
CA VAL A 76 6.33 0.30 -14.98
C VAL A 76 6.39 0.11 -16.50
N GLY A 77 5.66 -0.86 -17.03
CA GLY A 77 5.63 -1.12 -18.45
C GLY A 77 4.68 -0.19 -19.18
N THR A 78 3.53 -0.69 -19.56
CA THR A 78 2.59 0.13 -20.30
C THR A 78 1.71 0.98 -19.41
N GLY A 79 1.71 0.72 -18.13
CA GLY A 79 0.86 1.45 -17.18
C GLY A 79 -0.38 0.65 -16.84
N LEU A 80 -1.00 1.04 -15.73
CA LEU A 80 -2.25 0.43 -15.31
C LEU A 80 -3.39 1.34 -15.71
N GLN A 81 -4.49 0.76 -16.12
CA GLN A 81 -5.61 1.52 -16.62
C GLN A 81 -6.80 1.41 -15.71
N GLY A 82 -7.63 2.43 -15.73
CA GLY A 82 -8.87 2.46 -14.98
C GLY A 82 -9.83 3.44 -15.62
N ASP A 83 -10.92 3.70 -14.92
CA ASP A 83 -11.96 4.58 -15.43
C ASP A 83 -12.54 5.40 -14.30
N TRP A 84 -12.85 6.66 -14.60
CA TRP A 84 -13.51 7.56 -13.64
C TRP A 84 -14.64 8.25 -14.35
N TYR A 85 -15.84 7.68 -14.18
CA TYR A 85 -17.06 8.21 -14.79
C TYR A 85 -16.90 8.41 -16.30
N GLY A 86 -16.35 7.40 -16.96
CA GLY A 86 -16.19 7.45 -18.40
C GLY A 86 -14.90 8.10 -18.86
N HIS A 87 -14.09 8.62 -17.96
CA HIS A 87 -12.79 9.18 -18.32
C HIS A 87 -11.70 8.15 -18.12
N PRO A 88 -10.96 7.78 -19.17
CA PRO A 88 -9.92 6.78 -19.01
C PRO A 88 -8.78 7.30 -18.15
N LEU A 89 -8.37 6.46 -17.22
CA LEU A 89 -7.26 6.77 -16.34
C LEU A 89 -6.09 5.87 -16.67
N ARG A 90 -4.88 6.37 -16.47
CA ARG A 90 -3.70 5.57 -16.63
C ARG A 90 -2.68 5.97 -15.60
N LEU A 91 -2.18 4.99 -14.88
CA LEU A 91 -1.12 5.20 -13.91
C LEU A 91 0.15 4.56 -14.43
N HIS A 92 1.19 5.33 -14.55
CA HIS A 92 2.48 4.83 -15.01
C HIS A 92 3.53 5.26 -14.01
N CYS A 93 4.40 4.33 -13.60
CA CYS A 93 5.45 4.63 -12.65
C CYS A 93 6.80 4.28 -13.23
N ARG A 94 7.80 5.09 -12.90
CA ARG A 94 9.17 4.83 -13.28
C ARG A 94 9.95 4.48 -12.03
N ALA A 95 10.69 3.40 -12.08
CA ALA A 95 11.46 2.92 -10.93
C ALA A 95 12.84 3.54 -10.89
N GLU A 96 13.24 3.97 -9.71
CA GLU A 96 14.58 4.46 -9.51
C GLU A 96 14.99 4.00 -8.12
N GLY A 97 15.67 2.85 -8.04
CA GLY A 97 15.96 2.23 -6.77
C GLY A 97 14.66 1.85 -6.05
N ASP A 98 14.52 2.28 -4.82
CA ASP A 98 13.28 2.05 -4.10
C ASP A 98 12.29 3.18 -4.28
N LEU A 99 12.60 4.15 -5.11
CA LEU A 99 11.71 5.26 -5.35
C LEU A 99 10.89 5.00 -6.61
N ARG A 100 9.64 5.35 -6.58
CA ARG A 100 8.77 5.25 -7.75
C ARG A 100 8.21 6.63 -8.06
N HIS A 101 8.47 7.07 -9.29
CA HIS A 101 7.91 8.33 -9.78
C HIS A 101 6.67 7.98 -10.57
N CYS A 102 5.51 8.30 -10.06
CA CYS A 102 4.26 7.87 -10.66
C CYS A 102 3.51 9.05 -11.25
N ASP A 103 2.95 8.84 -12.43
CA ASP A 103 2.15 9.84 -13.11
C ASP A 103 0.77 9.28 -13.39
N LEU A 104 -0.24 10.07 -13.10
CA LEU A 104 -1.62 9.73 -13.42
C LEU A 104 -2.08 10.62 -14.54
N SER A 105 -2.61 10.04 -15.60
CA SER A 105 -3.22 10.80 -16.66
C SER A 105 -4.71 10.52 -16.72
N VAL A 106 -5.48 11.51 -17.15
CA VAL A 106 -6.91 11.41 -17.32
C VAL A 106 -7.20 11.89 -18.73
N ASP A 107 -7.91 11.09 -19.49
CA ASP A 107 -8.20 11.40 -20.91
C ASP A 107 -6.91 11.63 -21.69
N GLY A 108 -5.85 10.96 -21.29
CA GLY A 108 -4.56 11.10 -21.97
C GLY A 108 -3.75 12.31 -21.58
N GLU A 109 -4.22 13.11 -20.65
CA GLU A 109 -3.50 14.31 -20.22
C GLU A 109 -2.97 14.16 -18.81
N PRO A 110 -1.77 14.67 -18.52
CA PRO A 110 -1.24 14.58 -17.17
C PRO A 110 -2.16 15.27 -16.18
N ALA A 111 -2.47 14.58 -15.08
CA ALA A 111 -3.35 15.13 -14.07
C ALA A 111 -2.69 15.20 -12.70
N TRP A 112 -1.75 14.32 -12.42
CA TRP A 112 -1.17 14.25 -11.08
C TRP A 112 0.11 13.44 -11.12
N ASN A 113 1.04 13.76 -10.25
CA ASN A 113 2.23 12.93 -10.10
C ASN A 113 2.57 12.81 -8.64
N ALA A 114 3.28 11.77 -8.29
CA ALA A 114 3.67 11.53 -6.91
C ALA A 114 4.90 10.64 -6.87
N ASP A 115 5.67 10.81 -5.83
CA ASP A 115 6.82 9.95 -5.57
C ASP A 115 6.49 9.08 -4.38
N VAL A 116 6.73 7.79 -4.52
CA VAL A 116 6.45 6.83 -3.47
C VAL A 116 7.73 6.06 -3.20
N VAL A 117 8.10 5.96 -1.93
CA VAL A 117 9.25 5.16 -1.54
C VAL A 117 8.72 3.80 -1.13
N ILE A 118 9.15 2.77 -1.82
CA ILE A 118 8.70 1.43 -1.53
C ILE A 118 9.56 0.86 -0.43
N PRO A 119 8.96 0.36 0.62
CA PRO A 119 9.76 -0.21 1.68
C PRO A 119 10.54 -1.39 1.13
N ASN A 120 11.78 -1.44 1.48
CA ASN A 120 12.59 -2.48 1.00
C ASN A 120 12.25 -3.72 1.72
N GLY A 121 11.74 -4.61 1.07
CA GLY A 121 11.23 -5.81 1.69
C GLY A 121 12.28 -6.73 2.24
#